data_2e24efd8859c88ef325d8f0af24bf4d1
#
_entry.id   2e24efd8859c88ef325d8f0af24bf4d1
#
_cell.length_a   1.000
_cell.length_b   1.000
_cell.length_c   1.000
_cell.angle_alpha   90.00
_cell.angle_beta   90.00
_cell.angle_gamma   90.00
#
_symmetry.space_group_name_H-M   'P 1'
#
loop_
_entity.id
_entity.type
_entity.pdbx_description
1 polymer ?
#
loop_
_entity_poly.entity_id
_entity_poly.type
_entity_poly.pdbx_seq_one_letter_code
_entity_poly.pdbx_strand_id
1 'polypeptide(L)'
;MFDLDSILLVSIIFLFGGFVKGTSGIGLPAISIAFLTMFMGIKVAVALVVMPGLLTNLWQTFGKIKIIKIIYRMWPLLLFLFLFSFLGARILVDHSKFLTLLLGILLSAYGLFSILVSKQIVIAKKYEKFLGAFTGALGGFFGGSTGTFVFPLALYVYSLKMTQQEFLQSIALVLISASFFLGLALTGNKLWTWELFAYSTYAAIPSFIGMYIGRKLQFKFDEKIFKKVFLSMLIIIGLLIINKAI
;
A
#
# COMPACT_ATOMS: atom_id res chain seq x y z
N MET A 1 22.13 -11.94 5.81
CA MET A 1 21.53 -11.15 4.74
C MET A 1 21.27 -9.70 5.15
N PHE A 2 20.98 -9.45 6.41
CA PHE A 2 20.77 -8.11 6.95
C PHE A 2 21.90 -7.77 7.92
N ASP A 3 22.89 -7.08 7.40
CA ASP A 3 23.94 -6.41 8.15
C ASP A 3 23.42 -5.11 8.79
N LEU A 4 24.26 -4.45 9.55
CA LEU A 4 23.89 -3.23 10.26
C LEU A 4 23.39 -2.14 9.29
N ASP A 5 24.02 -2.03 8.13
CA ASP A 5 23.64 -1.01 7.11
C ASP A 5 22.27 -1.28 6.55
N SER A 6 21.92 -2.53 6.27
CA SER A 6 20.57 -2.93 5.82
C SER A 6 19.51 -2.67 6.89
N ILE A 7 19.82 -2.93 8.17
CA ILE A 7 18.91 -2.65 9.29
C ILE A 7 18.65 -1.13 9.40
N LEU A 8 19.70 -0.32 9.32
CA LEU A 8 19.59 1.14 9.36
C LEU A 8 18.76 1.66 8.18
N LEU A 9 19.05 1.18 6.96
CA LEU A 9 18.32 1.55 5.76
C LEU A 9 16.82 1.23 5.89
N VAL A 10 16.48 0.01 6.29
CA VAL A 10 15.09 -0.43 6.52
C VAL A 10 14.42 0.44 7.57
N SER A 11 15.12 0.74 8.67
CA SER A 11 14.59 1.58 9.74
C SER A 11 14.25 3.00 9.26
N ILE A 12 15.15 3.64 8.51
CA ILE A 12 14.95 4.98 7.97
C ILE A 12 13.78 5.00 6.98
N ILE A 13 13.73 4.03 6.06
CA ILE A 13 12.68 3.94 5.04
C ILE A 13 11.31 3.74 5.70
N PHE A 14 11.19 2.82 6.66
CA PHE A 14 9.91 2.56 7.31
C PHE A 14 9.50 3.65 8.31
N LEU A 15 10.45 4.32 8.95
CA LEU A 15 10.17 5.53 9.74
C LEU A 15 9.58 6.64 8.86
N PHE A 16 10.20 6.87 7.70
CA PHE A 16 9.69 7.86 6.74
C PHE A 16 8.34 7.46 6.13
N GLY A 17 8.18 6.19 5.70
CA GLY A 17 6.91 5.66 5.23
C GLY A 17 5.80 5.74 6.28
N GLY A 18 6.14 5.44 7.54
CA GLY A 18 5.26 5.61 8.68
C GLY A 18 4.87 7.06 8.92
N PHE A 19 5.82 7.99 8.84
CA PHE A 19 5.57 9.43 8.95
C PHE A 19 4.56 9.91 7.90
N VAL A 20 4.76 9.54 6.64
CA VAL A 20 3.81 9.88 5.56
C VAL A 20 2.44 9.27 5.83
N LYS A 21 2.38 8.01 6.27
CA LYS A 21 1.10 7.39 6.63
C LYS A 21 0.44 8.10 7.82
N GLY A 22 1.21 8.54 8.79
CA GLY A 22 0.70 9.28 9.95
C GLY A 22 0.08 10.61 9.58
N THR A 23 0.62 11.32 8.58
CA THR A 23 0.12 12.60 8.10
C THR A 23 -1.06 12.48 7.15
N SER A 24 -1.03 11.50 6.21
CA SER A 24 -2.03 11.36 5.13
C SER A 24 -3.03 10.21 5.32
N GLY A 25 -2.81 9.34 6.30
CA GLY A 25 -3.61 8.13 6.53
C GLY A 25 -3.25 6.94 5.64
N ILE A 26 -2.52 7.15 4.54
CA ILE A 26 -2.10 6.14 3.55
C ILE A 26 -0.65 6.42 3.11
N GLY A 27 -0.05 5.51 2.34
CA GLY A 27 1.22 5.78 1.64
C GLY A 27 2.43 5.01 2.17
N LEU A 28 2.38 4.42 3.38
CA LEU A 28 3.49 3.63 3.90
C LEU A 28 3.97 2.54 2.92
N PRO A 29 3.09 1.66 2.37
CA PRO A 29 3.55 0.65 1.44
C PRO A 29 4.18 1.25 0.17
N ALA A 30 3.55 2.27 -0.41
CA ALA A 30 4.01 2.86 -1.66
C ALA A 30 5.43 3.44 -1.54
N ILE A 31 5.69 4.20 -0.46
CA ILE A 31 7.00 4.76 -0.19
C ILE A 31 8.02 3.68 0.14
N SER A 32 7.69 2.81 1.10
CA SER A 32 8.65 1.82 1.57
C SER A 32 9.04 0.86 0.45
N ILE A 33 8.09 0.39 -0.36
CA ILE A 33 8.39 -0.47 -1.51
C ILE A 33 9.22 0.27 -2.55
N ALA A 34 8.89 1.52 -2.85
CA ALA A 34 9.61 2.31 -3.83
C ALA A 34 11.10 2.42 -3.47
N PHE A 35 11.41 2.87 -2.26
CA PHE A 35 12.79 2.97 -1.80
C PHE A 35 13.47 1.60 -1.65
N LEU A 36 12.82 0.63 -0.99
CA LEU A 36 13.42 -0.70 -0.80
C LEU A 36 13.72 -1.39 -2.14
N THR A 37 12.86 -1.23 -3.16
CA THR A 37 13.09 -1.79 -4.49
C THR A 37 14.36 -1.24 -5.12
N MET A 38 14.68 0.04 -4.88
CA MET A 38 15.91 0.65 -5.39
C MET A 38 17.18 0.06 -4.77
N PHE A 39 17.13 -0.36 -3.49
CA PHE A 39 18.31 -0.84 -2.77
C PHE A 39 18.38 -2.35 -2.64
N MET A 40 17.26 -3.02 -2.37
CA MET A 40 17.19 -4.45 -2.03
C MET A 40 16.42 -5.31 -3.04
N GLY A 41 15.86 -4.68 -4.08
CA GLY A 41 15.05 -5.35 -5.09
C GLY A 41 13.60 -5.60 -4.66
N ILE A 42 12.73 -5.82 -5.66
CA ILE A 42 11.28 -5.85 -5.46
C ILE A 42 10.80 -7.01 -4.57
N LYS A 43 11.42 -8.19 -4.65
CA LYS A 43 11.02 -9.37 -3.85
C LYS A 43 11.17 -9.10 -2.35
N VAL A 44 12.31 -8.55 -1.95
CA VAL A 44 12.59 -8.18 -0.56
C VAL A 44 11.69 -7.03 -0.12
N ALA A 45 11.53 -6.01 -0.96
CA ALA A 45 10.68 -4.86 -0.68
C ALA A 45 9.22 -5.27 -0.40
N VAL A 46 8.66 -6.14 -1.24
CA VAL A 46 7.28 -6.66 -1.09
C VAL A 46 7.14 -7.49 0.18
N ALA A 47 8.13 -8.33 0.50
CA ALA A 47 8.11 -9.14 1.72
C ALA A 47 8.18 -8.29 3.00
N LEU A 48 9.04 -7.28 3.02
CA LEU A 48 9.26 -6.43 4.20
C LEU A 48 8.06 -5.53 4.54
N VAL A 49 7.23 -5.17 3.57
CA VAL A 49 6.08 -4.26 3.80
C VAL A 49 4.86 -4.95 4.43
N VAL A 50 4.80 -6.29 4.43
CA VAL A 50 3.63 -7.05 4.89
C VAL A 50 3.27 -6.74 6.33
N MET A 51 4.19 -6.95 7.27
CA MET A 51 3.91 -6.75 8.71
C MET A 51 3.69 -5.28 9.09
N PRO A 52 4.53 -4.33 8.64
CA PRO A 52 4.23 -2.91 8.84
C PRO A 52 2.87 -2.49 8.28
N GLY A 53 2.52 -2.96 7.07
CA GLY A 53 1.23 -2.73 6.45
C GLY A 53 0.08 -3.29 7.29
N LEU A 54 0.19 -4.56 7.69
CA LEU A 54 -0.81 -5.25 8.50
C LEU A 54 -1.03 -4.55 9.84
N LEU A 55 0.04 -4.36 10.62
CA LEU A 55 -0.04 -3.87 12.00
C LEU A 55 -0.46 -2.39 12.06
N THR A 56 0.07 -1.54 11.18
CA THR A 56 -0.31 -0.12 11.17
C THR A 56 -1.73 0.11 10.65
N ASN A 57 -2.24 -0.72 9.73
CA ASN A 57 -3.64 -0.67 9.29
C ASN A 57 -4.57 -1.24 10.36
N LEU A 58 -4.15 -2.30 11.08
CA LEU A 58 -4.91 -2.82 12.22
C LEU A 58 -5.17 -1.72 13.26
N TRP A 59 -4.13 -0.96 13.60
CA TRP A 59 -4.26 0.19 14.50
C TRP A 59 -5.26 1.23 14.01
N GLN A 60 -5.33 1.48 12.69
CA GLN A 60 -6.27 2.44 12.10
C GLN A 60 -7.71 1.92 12.00
N THR A 61 -7.92 0.60 12.03
CA THR A 61 -9.25 0.00 11.89
C THR A 61 -10.10 0.15 13.13
N PHE A 62 -9.50 0.33 14.31
CA PHE A 62 -10.24 0.54 15.54
C PHE A 62 -10.98 1.88 15.53
N GLY A 63 -12.31 1.84 15.41
CA GLY A 63 -13.18 3.00 15.35
C GLY A 63 -14.63 2.69 15.75
N LYS A 64 -15.51 3.71 15.68
CA LYS A 64 -16.91 3.61 16.14
C LYS A 64 -17.87 2.89 15.19
N ILE A 65 -17.47 2.66 13.95
CA ILE A 65 -18.35 2.06 12.92
C ILE A 65 -18.26 0.55 12.98
N LYS A 66 -19.40 -0.13 12.86
CA LYS A 66 -19.46 -1.59 12.85
C LYS A 66 -18.75 -2.13 11.58
N ILE A 67 -17.58 -2.71 11.75
CA ILE A 67 -16.74 -3.31 10.69
C ILE A 67 -17.55 -4.25 9.79
N ILE A 68 -18.49 -4.99 10.36
CA ILE A 68 -19.35 -5.93 9.63
C ILE A 68 -20.15 -5.24 8.50
N LYS A 69 -20.61 -3.99 8.71
CA LYS A 69 -21.34 -3.24 7.67
C LYS A 69 -20.43 -2.90 6.48
N ILE A 70 -19.16 -2.58 6.77
CA ILE A 70 -18.16 -2.29 5.73
C ILE A 70 -17.87 -3.57 4.94
N ILE A 71 -17.68 -4.70 5.62
CA ILE A 71 -17.45 -6.00 4.98
C ILE A 71 -18.61 -6.36 4.05
N TYR A 72 -19.87 -6.24 4.52
CA TYR A 72 -21.05 -6.53 3.68
C TYR A 72 -21.18 -5.61 2.46
N ARG A 73 -20.71 -4.37 2.55
CA ARG A 73 -20.72 -3.45 1.42
C ARG A 73 -19.62 -3.77 0.41
N MET A 74 -18.44 -4.20 0.90
CA MET A 74 -17.21 -4.31 0.12
C MET A 74 -16.80 -5.77 -0.14
N TRP A 75 -17.65 -6.76 0.17
CA TRP A 75 -17.29 -8.17 0.02
C TRP A 75 -16.83 -8.57 -1.39
N PRO A 76 -17.38 -8.02 -2.51
CA PRO A 76 -16.87 -8.40 -3.82
C PRO A 76 -15.43 -7.91 -4.03
N LEU A 77 -15.12 -6.69 -3.57
CA LEU A 77 -13.75 -6.17 -3.59
C LEU A 77 -12.81 -7.08 -2.79
N LEU A 78 -13.18 -7.45 -1.56
CA LEU A 78 -12.34 -8.29 -0.70
C LEU A 78 -12.12 -9.69 -1.26
N LEU A 79 -13.15 -10.29 -1.85
CA LEU A 79 -13.07 -11.62 -2.49
C LEU A 79 -12.10 -11.60 -3.68
N PHE A 80 -12.29 -10.65 -4.60
CA PHE A 80 -11.43 -10.56 -5.78
C PHE A 80 -10.01 -10.09 -5.42
N LEU A 81 -9.87 -9.24 -4.42
CA LEU A 81 -8.57 -8.88 -3.87
C LEU A 81 -7.81 -10.12 -3.36
N PHE A 82 -8.48 -11.00 -2.63
CA PHE A 82 -7.91 -12.27 -2.17
C PHE A 82 -7.45 -13.15 -3.34
N LEU A 83 -8.35 -13.48 -4.26
CA LEU A 83 -8.06 -14.38 -5.37
C LEU A 83 -6.91 -13.88 -6.25
N PHE A 84 -6.94 -12.62 -6.61
CA PHE A 84 -5.93 -12.02 -7.52
C PHE A 84 -4.61 -11.68 -6.84
N SER A 85 -4.57 -11.56 -5.51
CA SER A 85 -3.30 -11.41 -4.78
C SER A 85 -2.40 -12.66 -4.93
N PHE A 86 -2.98 -13.85 -4.94
CA PHE A 86 -2.23 -15.09 -5.19
C PHE A 86 -1.69 -15.14 -6.62
N LEU A 87 -2.49 -14.73 -7.60
CA LEU A 87 -2.05 -14.67 -9.00
C LEU A 87 -0.90 -13.66 -9.17
N GLY A 88 -1.03 -12.47 -8.57
CA GLY A 88 0.02 -11.45 -8.61
C GLY A 88 1.32 -11.91 -7.95
N ALA A 89 1.24 -12.51 -6.75
CA ALA A 89 2.41 -13.01 -6.03
C ALA A 89 3.12 -14.16 -6.79
N ARG A 90 2.39 -14.99 -7.52
CA ARG A 90 2.99 -16.03 -8.36
C ARG A 90 3.88 -15.45 -9.45
N ILE A 91 3.45 -14.37 -10.11
CA ILE A 91 4.24 -13.70 -11.15
C ILE A 91 5.52 -13.07 -10.56
N LEU A 92 5.49 -12.64 -9.29
CA LEU A 92 6.65 -12.07 -8.62
C LEU A 92 7.83 -13.07 -8.51
N VAL A 93 7.55 -14.38 -8.48
CA VAL A 93 8.58 -15.43 -8.44
C VAL A 93 9.49 -15.35 -9.65
N ASP A 94 8.90 -15.27 -10.85
CA ASP A 94 9.62 -15.49 -12.11
C ASP A 94 9.95 -14.19 -12.88
N HIS A 95 9.21 -13.11 -12.64
CA HIS A 95 9.26 -11.91 -13.49
C HIS A 95 9.62 -10.63 -12.69
N SER A 96 10.58 -10.72 -11.78
CA SER A 96 10.92 -9.60 -10.89
C SER A 96 11.39 -8.32 -11.63
N LYS A 97 12.13 -8.46 -12.76
CA LYS A 97 12.57 -7.31 -13.57
C LYS A 97 11.37 -6.59 -14.19
N PHE A 98 10.46 -7.33 -14.83
CA PHE A 98 9.22 -6.77 -15.39
C PHE A 98 8.36 -6.10 -14.32
N LEU A 99 8.24 -6.72 -13.14
CA LEU A 99 7.44 -6.16 -12.05
C LEU A 99 8.08 -4.93 -11.41
N THR A 100 9.40 -4.82 -11.44
CA THR A 100 10.10 -3.59 -11.06
C THR A 100 9.73 -2.44 -12.00
N LEU A 101 9.74 -2.70 -13.30
CA LEU A 101 9.28 -1.73 -14.31
C LEU A 101 7.80 -1.35 -14.10
N LEU A 102 6.94 -2.35 -13.89
CA LEU A 102 5.51 -2.16 -13.64
C LEU A 102 5.28 -1.32 -12.37
N LEU A 103 6.03 -1.58 -11.29
CA LEU A 103 5.98 -0.77 -10.07
C LEU A 103 6.29 0.70 -10.34
N GLY A 104 7.36 0.99 -11.07
CA GLY A 104 7.72 2.35 -11.44
C GLY A 104 6.62 3.06 -12.23
N ILE A 105 6.04 2.35 -13.22
CA ILE A 105 4.90 2.86 -14.01
C ILE A 105 3.69 3.14 -13.11
N LEU A 106 3.32 2.21 -12.24
CA LEU A 106 2.16 2.37 -11.34
C LEU A 106 2.33 3.55 -10.38
N LEU A 107 3.53 3.72 -9.80
CA LEU A 107 3.81 4.84 -8.89
C LEU A 107 3.75 6.18 -9.61
N SER A 108 4.36 6.28 -10.79
CA SER A 108 4.37 7.49 -11.62
C SER A 108 2.96 7.83 -12.11
N ALA A 109 2.21 6.83 -12.60
CA ALA A 109 0.84 7.01 -13.06
C ALA A 109 -0.09 7.42 -11.91
N TYR A 110 0.03 6.81 -10.73
CA TYR A 110 -0.74 7.20 -9.55
C TYR A 110 -0.45 8.64 -9.12
N GLY A 111 0.84 9.00 -9.04
CA GLY A 111 1.25 10.36 -8.70
C GLY A 111 0.69 11.39 -9.66
N LEU A 112 0.86 11.15 -10.97
CA LEU A 112 0.38 12.04 -12.03
C LEU A 112 -1.16 12.14 -12.04
N PHE A 113 -1.86 11.02 -12.02
CA PHE A 113 -3.31 10.98 -11.96
C PHE A 113 -3.87 11.74 -10.76
N SER A 114 -3.28 11.55 -9.57
CA SER A 114 -3.74 12.16 -8.33
C SER A 114 -3.47 13.67 -8.25
N ILE A 115 -2.49 14.18 -9.03
CA ILE A 115 -2.25 15.63 -9.19
C ILE A 115 -3.27 16.23 -10.17
N LEU A 116 -3.52 15.56 -11.30
CA LEU A 116 -4.36 16.07 -12.39
C LEU A 116 -5.86 15.98 -12.09
N VAL A 117 -6.28 14.90 -11.41
CA VAL A 117 -7.71 14.66 -11.13
C VAL A 117 -8.06 15.19 -9.75
N SER A 118 -8.58 16.41 -9.72
CA SER A 118 -9.00 17.09 -8.48
C SER A 118 -10.46 16.78 -8.10
N LYS A 119 -11.29 16.31 -9.03
CA LYS A 119 -12.71 16.07 -8.78
C LYS A 119 -12.97 14.66 -8.28
N GLN A 120 -13.76 14.55 -7.22
CA GLN A 120 -14.22 13.26 -6.73
C GLN A 120 -15.20 12.65 -7.75
N ILE A 121 -14.84 11.48 -8.29
CA ILE A 121 -15.73 10.66 -9.10
C ILE A 121 -16.64 9.92 -8.12
N VAL A 122 -17.96 10.10 -8.24
CA VAL A 122 -18.93 9.41 -7.38
C VAL A 122 -19.51 8.22 -8.10
N ILE A 123 -19.36 7.04 -7.53
CA ILE A 123 -19.92 5.79 -8.06
C ILE A 123 -21.41 5.69 -7.65
N ALA A 124 -22.30 5.46 -8.62
CA ALA A 124 -23.70 5.18 -8.34
C ALA A 124 -23.85 3.81 -7.66
N LYS A 125 -24.72 3.72 -6.64
CA LYS A 125 -24.89 2.55 -5.76
C LYS A 125 -25.08 1.22 -6.50
N LYS A 126 -25.76 1.27 -7.66
CA LYS A 126 -25.98 0.07 -8.51
C LYS A 126 -24.71 -0.52 -9.09
N TYR A 127 -23.63 0.27 -9.24
CA TYR A 127 -22.36 -0.18 -9.79
C TYR A 127 -21.31 -0.49 -8.72
N GLU A 128 -21.56 -0.19 -7.43
CA GLU A 128 -20.58 -0.38 -6.36
C GLU A 128 -20.02 -1.81 -6.32
N LYS A 129 -20.90 -2.83 -6.38
CA LYS A 129 -20.48 -4.24 -6.31
C LYS A 129 -19.64 -4.66 -7.52
N PHE A 130 -20.05 -4.29 -8.72
CA PHE A 130 -19.32 -4.63 -9.95
C PHE A 130 -17.95 -3.95 -10.01
N LEU A 131 -17.92 -2.63 -9.78
CA LEU A 131 -16.67 -1.88 -9.75
C LEU A 131 -15.79 -2.29 -8.56
N GLY A 132 -16.40 -2.69 -7.43
CA GLY A 132 -15.67 -3.27 -6.30
C GLY A 132 -14.96 -4.56 -6.67
N ALA A 133 -15.63 -5.50 -7.35
CA ALA A 133 -15.02 -6.73 -7.83
C ALA A 133 -13.88 -6.46 -8.82
N PHE A 134 -14.11 -5.59 -9.81
CA PHE A 134 -13.10 -5.20 -10.80
C PHE A 134 -11.87 -4.53 -10.15
N THR A 135 -12.12 -3.59 -9.24
CA THR A 135 -11.06 -2.90 -8.49
C THR A 135 -10.32 -3.84 -7.56
N GLY A 136 -11.04 -4.79 -6.93
CA GLY A 136 -10.45 -5.84 -6.11
C GLY A 136 -9.52 -6.73 -6.92
N ALA A 137 -9.93 -7.13 -8.13
CA ALA A 137 -9.11 -7.92 -9.04
C ALA A 137 -7.83 -7.18 -9.47
N LEU A 138 -7.95 -5.94 -9.93
CA LEU A 138 -6.78 -5.12 -10.28
C LEU A 138 -5.88 -4.84 -9.08
N GLY A 139 -6.47 -4.45 -7.94
CA GLY A 139 -5.74 -4.18 -6.71
C GLY A 139 -5.03 -5.42 -6.17
N GLY A 140 -5.69 -6.59 -6.23
CA GLY A 140 -5.10 -7.87 -5.85
C GLY A 140 -3.93 -8.25 -6.76
N PHE A 141 -4.12 -8.17 -8.07
CA PHE A 141 -3.08 -8.48 -9.04
C PHE A 141 -1.85 -7.57 -8.90
N PHE A 142 -2.06 -6.26 -8.94
CA PHE A 142 -0.96 -5.30 -8.80
C PHE A 142 -0.35 -5.32 -7.39
N GLY A 143 -1.18 -5.39 -6.35
CA GLY A 143 -0.70 -5.47 -4.98
C GLY A 143 0.04 -6.78 -4.69
N GLY A 144 -0.45 -7.91 -5.18
CA GLY A 144 0.22 -9.20 -5.06
C GLY A 144 1.56 -9.25 -5.77
N SER A 145 1.68 -8.59 -6.91
CA SER A 145 2.89 -8.58 -7.73
C SER A 145 3.91 -7.50 -7.35
N THR A 146 3.45 -6.34 -6.88
CA THR A 146 4.31 -5.19 -6.58
C THR A 146 4.26 -4.72 -5.12
N GLY A 147 3.37 -5.29 -4.31
CA GLY A 147 3.13 -4.88 -2.93
C GLY A 147 2.38 -3.55 -2.77
N THR A 148 2.07 -2.84 -3.86
CA THR A 148 1.37 -1.56 -3.83
C THR A 148 -0.12 -1.72 -4.09
N PHE A 149 -0.94 -1.51 -3.05
CA PHE A 149 -2.39 -1.65 -3.11
C PHE A 149 -3.13 -0.32 -3.23
N VAL A 150 -2.44 0.81 -3.05
CA VAL A 150 -3.09 2.12 -2.95
C VAL A 150 -3.85 2.46 -4.22
N PHE A 151 -3.24 2.25 -5.36
CA PHE A 151 -3.92 2.36 -6.65
C PHE A 151 -4.24 0.95 -7.18
N PRO A 152 -5.49 0.58 -7.46
CA PRO A 152 -6.69 1.41 -7.59
C PRO A 152 -7.62 1.43 -6.35
N LEU A 153 -7.28 0.72 -5.25
CA LEU A 153 -8.19 0.53 -4.12
C LEU A 153 -8.61 1.85 -3.44
N ALA A 154 -7.65 2.77 -3.23
CA ALA A 154 -7.96 4.04 -2.60
C ALA A 154 -8.91 4.89 -3.46
N LEU A 155 -8.76 4.86 -4.79
CA LEU A 155 -9.65 5.57 -5.70
C LEU A 155 -11.09 5.05 -5.62
N TYR A 156 -11.26 3.72 -5.59
CA TYR A 156 -12.58 3.12 -5.45
C TYR A 156 -13.22 3.51 -4.11
N VAL A 157 -12.51 3.33 -2.99
CA VAL A 157 -13.07 3.68 -1.66
C VAL A 157 -13.39 5.16 -1.57
N TYR A 158 -12.54 6.03 -2.14
CA TYR A 158 -12.79 7.48 -2.21
C TYR A 158 -14.01 7.84 -3.06
N SER A 159 -14.31 7.04 -4.08
CA SER A 159 -15.47 7.25 -4.98
C SER A 159 -16.81 6.80 -4.39
N LEU A 160 -16.79 6.10 -3.25
CA LEU A 160 -18.01 5.74 -2.53
C LEU A 160 -18.49 6.93 -1.69
N LYS A 161 -19.80 7.20 -1.69
CA LYS A 161 -20.37 8.20 -0.79
C LYS A 161 -20.25 7.72 0.66
N MET A 162 -19.25 8.23 1.37
CA MET A 162 -18.94 7.87 2.76
C MET A 162 -18.63 9.13 3.58
N THR A 163 -18.93 9.09 4.87
CA THR A 163 -18.40 10.07 5.82
C THR A 163 -16.88 9.89 5.96
N GLN A 164 -16.18 10.90 6.45
CA GLN A 164 -14.73 10.82 6.66
C GLN A 164 -14.34 9.63 7.56
N GLN A 165 -15.13 9.34 8.60
CA GLN A 165 -14.87 8.19 9.48
C GLN A 165 -15.09 6.87 8.77
N GLU A 166 -16.18 6.72 8.00
CA GLU A 166 -16.42 5.52 7.18
C GLU A 166 -15.31 5.30 6.16
N PHE A 167 -14.85 6.36 5.50
CA PHE A 167 -13.73 6.28 4.56
C PHE A 167 -12.46 5.76 5.22
N LEU A 168 -12.04 6.37 6.33
CA LEU A 168 -10.82 5.97 7.04
C LEU A 168 -10.87 4.52 7.54
N GLN A 169 -12.01 4.07 8.07
CA GLN A 169 -12.16 2.68 8.49
C GLN A 169 -12.26 1.71 7.31
N SER A 170 -12.94 2.10 6.22
CA SER A 170 -13.07 1.27 5.02
C SER A 170 -11.71 1.07 4.34
N ILE A 171 -10.93 2.14 4.16
CA ILE A 171 -9.60 2.01 3.56
C ILE A 171 -8.64 1.22 4.46
N ALA A 172 -8.71 1.40 5.78
CA ALA A 172 -7.91 0.62 6.72
C ALA A 172 -8.27 -0.87 6.65
N LEU A 173 -9.56 -1.23 6.60
CA LEU A 173 -10.02 -2.62 6.46
C LEU A 173 -9.56 -3.24 5.13
N VAL A 174 -9.67 -2.52 4.03
CA VAL A 174 -9.21 -2.99 2.72
C VAL A 174 -7.70 -3.21 2.72
N LEU A 175 -6.93 -2.28 3.28
CA LEU A 175 -5.48 -2.39 3.32
C LEU A 175 -4.96 -3.44 4.31
N ILE A 176 -5.67 -3.69 5.43
CA ILE A 176 -5.31 -4.81 6.32
C ILE A 176 -5.58 -6.15 5.64
N SER A 177 -6.73 -6.28 4.95
CA SER A 177 -7.05 -7.48 4.16
C SER A 177 -6.02 -7.69 3.05
N ALA A 178 -5.63 -6.63 2.34
CA ALA A 178 -4.61 -6.67 1.30
C ALA A 178 -3.25 -7.14 1.82
N SER A 179 -2.79 -6.59 2.96
CA SER A 179 -1.52 -7.01 3.58
C SER A 179 -1.58 -8.47 4.07
N PHE A 180 -2.69 -8.88 4.64
CA PHE A 180 -2.91 -10.25 5.08
C PHE A 180 -2.90 -11.24 3.90
N PHE A 181 -3.65 -10.94 2.84
CA PHE A 181 -3.69 -11.78 1.64
C PHE A 181 -2.34 -11.84 0.93
N LEU A 182 -1.60 -10.72 0.90
CA LEU A 182 -0.23 -10.71 0.39
C LEU A 182 0.68 -11.63 1.20
N GLY A 183 0.63 -11.56 2.54
CA GLY A 183 1.41 -12.44 3.41
C GLY A 183 1.12 -13.92 3.14
N LEU A 184 -0.16 -14.29 3.02
CA LEU A 184 -0.57 -15.66 2.65
C LEU A 184 -0.05 -16.06 1.27
N ALA A 185 -0.17 -15.16 0.29
CA ALA A 185 0.26 -15.42 -1.08
C ALA A 185 1.78 -15.58 -1.19
N LEU A 186 2.56 -14.76 -0.50
CA LEU A 186 4.02 -14.87 -0.45
C LEU A 186 4.48 -16.15 0.25
N THR A 187 3.81 -16.54 1.34
CA THR A 187 4.09 -17.80 2.04
C THR A 187 3.82 -19.00 1.14
N GLY A 188 2.67 -19.02 0.45
CA GLY A 188 2.30 -20.07 -0.50
C GLY A 188 3.28 -20.20 -1.68
N ASN A 189 3.90 -19.10 -2.10
CA ASN A 189 4.92 -19.08 -3.15
C ASN A 189 6.37 -19.18 -2.63
N LYS A 190 6.58 -19.48 -1.34
CA LYS A 190 7.90 -19.62 -0.69
C LYS A 190 8.78 -18.35 -0.78
N LEU A 191 8.17 -17.18 -1.00
CA LEU A 191 8.86 -15.90 -1.05
C LEU A 191 9.02 -15.25 0.32
N TRP A 192 8.31 -15.73 1.35
CA TRP A 192 8.35 -15.18 2.70
C TRP A 192 9.03 -16.17 3.65
N THR A 193 10.34 -16.04 3.73
CA THR A 193 11.17 -16.86 4.64
C THR A 193 10.99 -16.39 6.09
N TRP A 194 11.37 -17.24 7.04
CA TRP A 194 11.35 -16.89 8.47
C TRP A 194 12.20 -15.66 8.78
N GLU A 195 13.32 -15.52 8.09
CA GLU A 195 14.20 -14.34 8.19
C GLU A 195 13.46 -13.07 7.72
N LEU A 196 12.86 -13.09 6.54
CA LEU A 196 12.08 -11.95 6.01
C LEU A 196 10.86 -11.62 6.87
N PHE A 197 10.21 -12.63 7.46
CA PHE A 197 9.14 -12.42 8.43
C PHE A 197 9.63 -11.66 9.66
N ALA A 198 10.77 -12.06 10.25
CA ALA A 198 11.35 -11.41 11.41
C ALA A 198 11.71 -9.94 11.11
N TYR A 199 12.35 -9.67 9.96
CA TYR A 199 12.70 -8.30 9.55
C TYR A 199 11.48 -7.47 9.18
N SER A 200 10.47 -8.06 8.55
CA SER A 200 9.18 -7.38 8.31
C SER A 200 8.50 -6.99 9.62
N THR A 201 8.56 -7.88 10.64
CA THR A 201 8.02 -7.58 11.96
C THR A 201 8.81 -6.47 12.67
N TYR A 202 10.15 -6.53 12.59
CA TYR A 202 11.02 -5.45 13.07
C TYR A 202 10.69 -4.10 12.43
N ALA A 203 10.48 -4.07 11.12
CA ALA A 203 10.16 -2.87 10.35
C ALA A 203 8.85 -2.20 10.79
N ALA A 204 7.96 -2.90 11.48
CA ALA A 204 6.77 -2.31 12.07
C ALA A 204 7.11 -1.30 13.18
N ILE A 205 8.21 -1.51 13.93
CA ILE A 205 8.62 -0.60 15.03
C ILE A 205 8.89 0.81 14.50
N PRO A 206 9.86 1.03 13.58
CA PRO A 206 10.09 2.36 13.03
C PRO A 206 8.87 2.91 12.28
N SER A 207 8.03 2.04 11.68
CA SER A 207 6.77 2.47 11.06
C SER A 207 5.81 3.10 12.06
N PHE A 208 5.63 2.51 13.23
CA PHE A 208 4.77 3.07 14.28
C PHE A 208 5.34 4.37 14.83
N ILE A 209 6.66 4.45 15.05
CA ILE A 209 7.32 5.68 15.50
C ILE A 209 7.07 6.79 14.48
N GLY A 210 7.32 6.54 13.20
CA GLY A 210 7.06 7.48 12.13
C GLY A 210 5.58 7.90 12.07
N MET A 211 4.67 6.91 12.14
CA MET A 211 3.23 7.18 12.11
C MET A 211 2.77 8.05 13.31
N TYR A 212 3.31 7.81 14.49
CA TYR A 212 3.03 8.63 15.67
C TYR A 212 3.49 10.08 15.47
N ILE A 213 4.74 10.27 15.00
CA ILE A 213 5.32 11.59 14.71
C ILE A 213 4.49 12.29 13.63
N GLY A 214 4.19 11.60 12.51
CA GLY A 214 3.41 12.15 11.41
C GLY A 214 2.01 12.59 11.85
N ARG A 215 1.31 11.76 12.64
CA ARG A 215 -0.01 12.10 13.18
C ARG A 215 0.02 13.32 14.12
N LYS A 216 1.08 13.47 14.90
CA LYS A 216 1.23 14.63 15.81
C LYS A 216 1.51 15.92 15.04
N LEU A 217 2.20 15.82 13.90
CA LEU A 217 2.60 16.96 13.08
C LEU A 217 1.62 17.25 11.93
N GLN A 218 0.63 16.41 11.66
CA GLN A 218 -0.28 16.56 10.52
C GLN A 218 -0.96 17.94 10.45
N PHE A 219 -1.31 18.54 11.60
CA PHE A 219 -1.96 19.84 11.66
C PHE A 219 -1.01 21.02 11.46
N LYS A 220 0.32 20.79 11.42
CA LYS A 220 1.33 21.82 11.18
C LYS A 220 1.66 22.00 9.70
N PHE A 221 1.25 21.05 8.86
CA PHE A 221 1.48 21.09 7.43
C PHE A 221 0.21 21.47 6.68
N ASP A 222 0.35 22.26 5.63
CA ASP A 222 -0.73 22.45 4.66
C ASP A 222 -0.96 21.11 3.93
N GLU A 223 -2.18 20.57 4.03
CA GLU A 223 -2.53 19.27 3.46
C GLU A 223 -2.31 19.23 1.95
N LYS A 224 -2.60 20.33 1.23
CA LYS A 224 -2.44 20.41 -0.22
C LYS A 224 -0.96 20.39 -0.63
N ILE A 225 -0.14 21.15 0.09
CA ILE A 225 1.30 21.18 -0.15
C ILE A 225 1.92 19.82 0.16
N PHE A 226 1.60 19.24 1.32
CA PHE A 226 2.09 17.92 1.70
C PHE A 226 1.71 16.85 0.67
N LYS A 227 0.43 16.81 0.25
CA LYS A 227 -0.04 15.89 -0.79
C LYS A 227 0.71 16.07 -2.09
N LYS A 228 0.93 17.32 -2.53
CA LYS A 228 1.65 17.61 -3.77
C LYS A 228 3.10 17.14 -3.70
N VAL A 229 3.80 17.42 -2.61
CA VAL A 229 5.19 16.97 -2.38
C VAL A 229 5.26 15.44 -2.39
N PHE A 230 4.38 14.77 -1.66
CA PHE A 230 4.30 13.31 -1.62
C PHE A 230 4.10 12.69 -3.01
N LEU A 231 3.12 13.21 -3.78
CA LEU A 231 2.82 12.71 -5.12
C LEU A 231 3.97 12.98 -6.10
N SER A 232 4.60 14.15 -6.03
CA SER A 232 5.79 14.47 -6.84
C SER A 232 6.96 13.53 -6.53
N MET A 233 7.17 13.21 -5.27
CA MET A 233 8.19 12.25 -4.84
C MET A 233 7.90 10.85 -5.41
N LEU A 234 6.65 10.39 -5.40
CA LEU A 234 6.29 9.10 -6.01
C LEU A 234 6.56 9.06 -7.52
N ILE A 235 6.30 10.17 -8.22
CA ILE A 235 6.61 10.28 -9.66
C ILE A 235 8.12 10.17 -9.88
N ILE A 236 8.92 10.95 -9.15
CA ILE A 236 10.38 10.95 -9.29
C ILE A 236 10.95 9.56 -9.03
N ILE A 237 10.57 8.93 -7.90
CA ILE A 237 11.06 7.60 -7.55
C ILE A 237 10.57 6.56 -8.57
N GLY A 238 9.32 6.67 -9.03
CA GLY A 238 8.79 5.80 -10.06
C GLY A 238 9.61 5.87 -11.35
N LEU A 239 9.99 7.08 -11.81
CA LEU A 239 10.84 7.27 -12.98
C LEU A 239 12.26 6.72 -12.76
N LEU A 240 12.84 6.90 -11.57
CA LEU A 240 14.14 6.31 -11.22
C LEU A 240 14.10 4.78 -11.24
N ILE A 241 13.02 4.17 -10.74
CA ILE A 241 12.81 2.72 -10.78
C ILE A 241 12.69 2.22 -12.24
N ILE A 242 11.96 2.95 -13.09
CA ILE A 242 11.84 2.65 -14.52
C ILE A 242 13.23 2.65 -15.17
N ASN A 243 13.99 3.73 -14.97
CA ASN A 243 15.35 3.85 -15.53
C ASN A 243 16.29 2.72 -15.07
N LYS A 244 16.15 2.27 -13.81
CA LYS A 244 16.95 1.14 -13.28
C LYS A 244 16.51 -0.22 -13.82
N ALA A 245 15.26 -0.36 -14.23
CA ALA A 245 14.69 -1.63 -14.71
C ALA A 245 14.93 -1.88 -16.21
N ILE A 246 15.20 -0.85 -16.99
CA ILE A 246 15.58 -0.93 -18.41
C ILE A 246 17.07 -1.25 -18.52
#